data_053f58bdc6e414f351707fbb27de8ada
#
_entry.id   053f58bdc6e414f351707fbb27de8ada
#
_cell.length_a   1.000
_cell.length_b   1.000
_cell.length_c   1.000
_cell.angle_alpha   90.00
_cell.angle_beta   90.00
_cell.angle_gamma   90.00
#
_symmetry.space_group_name_H-M   'P 1'
#
loop_
_entity.id
_entity.type
_entity.pdbx_description
1 polymer ?
#
loop_
_entity_poly.entity_id
_entity_poly.type
_entity_poly.pdbx_seq_one_letter_code
_entity_poly.pdbx_strand_id
1 'polypeptide(L)'
;MSHGLEPVRVPKKLKVTVQGNSMSPTFKDGDKIQFLSLGGSRLNVGDIVLVRHPFQKRLNIIKRIKEIKSRNLYFLEGDNNEIGSSSDSHSFGLVSKKNILAVTENKFKTILKNKSINKELIC
;
A
#
# COMPACT_ATOMS: atom_id res chain seq x y z
N MET A 1 -18.49 -1.00 -30.33
CA MET A 1 -18.34 -1.12 -29.69
C MET A 1 -18.57 -0.99 -28.58
N SER A 2 -18.90 -1.21 -28.21
CA SER A 2 -19.26 -1.41 -26.94
C SER A 2 -18.39 -0.86 -25.97
N HIS A 3 -17.91 0.22 -26.22
CA HIS A 3 -16.95 0.72 -25.45
C HIS A 3 -17.37 1.13 -24.10
N GLY A 4 -18.51 1.55 -23.88
CA GLY A 4 -18.98 1.88 -22.57
C GLY A 4 -19.23 0.68 -21.71
N LEU A 5 -18.97 -0.48 -22.26
CA LEU A 5 -19.30 -1.71 -21.57
C LEU A 5 -18.08 -2.44 -21.05
N GLU A 6 -16.97 -1.75 -20.86
CA GLU A 6 -15.86 -2.39 -20.22
C GLU A 6 -16.26 -2.84 -18.84
N PRO A 7 -15.89 -4.06 -18.47
CA PRO A 7 -16.25 -4.54 -17.14
C PRO A 7 -15.58 -3.69 -16.07
N VAL A 8 -16.29 -3.52 -14.98
CA VAL A 8 -15.73 -2.85 -13.82
C VAL A 8 -14.58 -3.71 -13.33
N ARG A 9 -13.43 -3.11 -13.15
CA ARG A 9 -12.29 -3.85 -12.65
C ARG A 9 -12.40 -4.02 -11.15
N VAL A 10 -12.48 -5.26 -10.75
CA VAL A 10 -12.49 -5.60 -9.34
C VAL A 10 -11.05 -5.75 -8.89
N PRO A 11 -10.61 -5.08 -7.84
CA PRO A 11 -9.25 -5.24 -7.37
C PRO A 11 -8.98 -6.69 -6.99
N LYS A 12 -7.80 -7.17 -7.36
CA LYS A 12 -7.38 -8.51 -6.97
C LYS A 12 -6.82 -8.46 -5.57
N LYS A 13 -7.12 -9.51 -4.82
CA LYS A 13 -6.58 -9.65 -3.48
C LYS A 13 -5.23 -10.35 -3.55
N LEU A 14 -4.25 -9.77 -2.88
CA LEU A 14 -2.91 -10.32 -2.82
C LEU A 14 -2.55 -10.54 -1.37
N LYS A 15 -2.21 -11.77 -1.02
CA LYS A 15 -1.77 -12.08 0.33
C LYS A 15 -0.25 -12.06 0.36
N VAL A 16 0.31 -11.26 1.24
CA VAL A 16 1.74 -11.03 1.31
C VAL A 16 2.22 -11.35 2.71
N THR A 17 3.34 -12.07 2.80
CA THR A 17 4.00 -12.31 4.08
C THR A 17 5.10 -11.29 4.25
N VAL A 18 5.07 -10.59 5.37
CA VAL A 18 6.05 -9.56 5.66
C VAL A 18 7.40 -10.19 6.01
N GLN A 19 8.46 -9.68 5.41
CA GLN A 19 9.82 -10.09 5.76
C GLN A 19 10.55 -8.88 6.30
N GLY A 20 11.14 -9.05 7.46
CA GLY A 20 11.90 -7.97 8.08
C GLY A 20 11.03 -7.05 8.92
N ASN A 21 11.64 -6.02 9.44
CA ASN A 21 11.01 -5.15 10.42
C ASN A 21 10.87 -3.70 9.98
N SER A 22 10.96 -3.41 8.70
CA SER A 22 10.93 -2.02 8.23
C SER A 22 9.60 -1.32 8.51
N MET A 23 8.54 -2.08 8.71
CA MET A 23 7.22 -1.52 8.99
C MET A 23 6.79 -1.72 10.43
N SER A 24 7.70 -2.15 11.30
CA SER A 24 7.40 -2.29 12.72
C SER A 24 7.17 -0.92 13.34
N PRO A 25 6.25 -0.76 14.29
CA PRO A 25 5.42 -1.79 14.89
C PRO A 25 4.12 -2.08 14.14
N THR A 26 3.88 -1.41 13.02
CA THR A 26 2.64 -1.58 12.28
C THR A 26 2.50 -3.01 11.77
N PHE A 27 3.56 -3.53 11.15
CA PHE A 27 3.63 -4.91 10.72
C PHE A 27 4.95 -5.49 11.16
N LYS A 28 4.94 -6.75 11.54
CA LYS A 28 6.12 -7.46 12.02
C LYS A 28 6.49 -8.58 11.06
N ASP A 29 7.73 -9.00 11.12
CA ASP A 29 8.19 -10.14 10.34
C ASP A 29 7.25 -11.32 10.52
N GLY A 30 6.85 -11.92 9.42
CA GLY A 30 5.95 -13.06 9.45
C GLY A 30 4.47 -12.73 9.37
N ASP A 31 4.10 -11.47 9.55
CA ASP A 31 2.69 -11.08 9.43
C ASP A 31 2.20 -11.34 8.01
N LYS A 32 0.94 -11.76 7.92
CA LYS A 32 0.29 -11.96 6.63
C LYS A 32 -0.71 -10.86 6.42
N ILE A 33 -0.55 -10.14 5.33
CA ILE A 33 -1.35 -8.96 5.06
C ILE A 33 -2.01 -9.11 3.71
N GLN A 34 -3.26 -8.69 3.64
CA GLN A 34 -3.97 -8.70 2.39
C GLN A 34 -3.90 -7.33 1.76
N PHE A 35 -3.46 -7.30 0.51
CA PHE A 35 -3.41 -6.10 -0.30
C PHE A 35 -4.42 -6.22 -1.41
N LEU A 36 -4.83 -5.06 -1.93
CA LEU A 36 -5.69 -4.99 -3.10
C LEU A 36 -4.92 -4.33 -4.21
N SER A 37 -4.99 -4.90 -5.41
CA SER A 37 -4.36 -4.27 -6.57
C SER A 37 -5.00 -2.90 -6.78
N LEU A 38 -4.25 -1.97 -7.38
CA LEU A 38 -4.73 -0.60 -7.45
C LEU A 38 -6.00 -0.43 -8.27
N GLY A 39 -6.07 -1.06 -9.43
CA GLY A 39 -7.26 -1.00 -10.26
C GLY A 39 -7.76 0.41 -10.52
N GLY A 40 -6.90 1.40 -10.54
CA GLY A 40 -7.30 2.78 -10.73
C GLY A 40 -7.62 3.52 -9.45
N SER A 41 -7.43 2.90 -8.31
CA SER A 41 -7.70 3.54 -7.02
C SER A 41 -6.80 4.75 -6.80
N ARG A 42 -7.34 5.73 -6.09
CA ARG A 42 -6.56 6.89 -5.69
C ARG A 42 -5.74 6.54 -4.47
N LEU A 43 -4.49 6.95 -4.48
CA LEU A 43 -3.59 6.76 -3.35
C LEU A 43 -3.51 8.04 -2.53
N ASN A 44 -3.42 7.89 -1.22
CA ASN A 44 -3.36 9.02 -0.30
C ASN A 44 -2.15 8.91 0.61
N VAL A 45 -1.71 10.04 1.13
CA VAL A 45 -0.69 10.05 2.16
C VAL A 45 -1.19 9.23 3.34
N GLY A 46 -0.32 8.39 3.86
CA GLY A 46 -0.66 7.47 4.95
C GLY A 46 -0.99 6.07 4.50
N ASP A 47 -1.25 5.88 3.22
CA ASP A 47 -1.53 4.53 2.71
C ASP A 47 -0.28 3.67 2.77
N ILE A 48 -0.47 2.39 3.07
CA ILE A 48 0.61 1.42 3.04
C ILE A 48 0.50 0.67 1.73
N VAL A 49 1.59 0.63 1.00
CA VAL A 49 1.59 0.09 -0.36
C VAL A 49 2.63 -0.99 -0.54
N LEU A 50 2.34 -1.88 -1.47
CA LEU A 50 3.27 -2.89 -1.95
C LEU A 50 3.90 -2.34 -3.21
N VAL A 51 5.21 -2.28 -3.25
CA VAL A 51 5.94 -1.57 -4.29
C VAL A 51 7.02 -2.45 -4.87
N ARG A 52 7.16 -2.41 -6.18
CA ARG A 52 8.31 -3.02 -6.83
C ARG A 52 9.49 -2.09 -6.63
N HIS A 53 10.58 -2.61 -6.08
CA HIS A 53 11.78 -1.82 -5.84
C HIS A 53 12.23 -1.17 -7.15
N PRO A 54 12.51 0.14 -7.17
CA PRO A 54 12.83 0.81 -8.44
C PRO A 54 14.12 0.33 -9.09
N PHE A 55 15.05 -0.22 -8.31
CA PHE A 55 16.32 -0.68 -8.86
C PHE A 55 16.52 -2.19 -8.78
N GLN A 56 15.70 -2.88 -8.02
CA GLN A 56 15.79 -4.34 -7.88
C GLN A 56 14.47 -4.95 -8.31
N LYS A 57 14.36 -5.24 -9.58
CA LYS A 57 13.07 -5.59 -10.19
C LYS A 57 12.38 -6.82 -9.60
N ARG A 58 13.12 -7.70 -8.95
CA ARG A 58 12.53 -8.89 -8.35
C ARG A 58 12.16 -8.70 -6.88
N LEU A 59 12.42 -7.52 -6.35
CA LEU A 59 12.17 -7.25 -4.95
C LEU A 59 10.92 -6.40 -4.80
N ASN A 60 9.98 -6.88 -3.99
CA ASN A 60 8.82 -6.10 -3.62
C ASN A 60 8.99 -5.68 -2.17
N ILE A 61 8.65 -4.44 -1.88
CA ILE A 61 8.79 -3.89 -0.54
C ILE A 61 7.47 -3.31 -0.09
N ILE A 62 7.30 -3.19 1.22
CA ILE A 62 6.10 -2.60 1.82
C ILE A 62 6.52 -1.31 2.49
N LYS A 63 5.88 -0.21 2.13
CA LYS A 63 6.22 1.11 2.66
C LYS A 63 4.96 1.94 2.82
N ARG A 64 5.09 3.04 3.55
CA ARG A 64 3.98 3.98 3.73
C ARG A 64 4.22 5.20 2.86
N ILE A 65 3.18 5.72 2.25
CA ILE A 65 3.27 6.96 1.49
C ILE A 65 3.35 8.11 2.48
N LYS A 66 4.47 8.83 2.45
CA LYS A 66 4.68 9.99 3.32
C LYS A 66 4.33 11.29 2.61
N GLU A 67 4.60 11.37 1.33
CA GLU A 67 4.31 12.56 0.54
C GLU A 67 3.97 12.16 -0.87
N ILE A 68 3.14 12.95 -1.50
CA ILE A 68 2.83 12.81 -2.91
C ILE A 68 3.31 14.10 -3.57
N LYS A 69 4.37 14.01 -4.36
CA LYS A 69 4.99 15.19 -4.94
C LYS A 69 4.31 15.65 -6.23
N SER A 70 3.70 14.71 -6.93
CA SER A 70 2.92 15.03 -8.11
C SER A 70 2.01 13.84 -8.33
N ARG A 71 1.23 13.86 -9.40
CA ARG A 71 0.27 12.79 -9.64
C ARG A 71 0.88 11.40 -9.61
N ASN A 72 2.13 11.28 -10.03
CA ASN A 72 2.73 9.99 -10.22
C ASN A 72 4.03 9.77 -9.45
N LEU A 73 4.37 10.66 -8.53
CA LEU A 73 5.63 10.55 -7.79
C LEU A 73 5.35 10.56 -6.29
N TYR A 74 5.86 9.54 -5.63
CA TYR A 74 5.55 9.27 -4.23
C TYR A 74 6.82 9.14 -3.41
N PHE A 75 6.82 9.76 -2.25
CA PHE A 75 7.90 9.57 -1.29
C PHE A 75 7.44 8.52 -0.28
N LEU A 76 8.17 7.43 -0.22
CA LEU A 76 7.82 6.27 0.59
C LEU A 76 8.78 6.10 1.75
N GLU A 77 8.27 5.68 2.89
CA GLU A 77 9.07 5.51 4.09
C GLU A 77 8.59 4.30 4.89
N GLY A 78 9.53 3.59 5.50
CA GLY A 78 9.18 2.52 6.42
C GLY A 78 8.75 3.12 7.75
N ASP A 79 7.89 2.41 8.48
CA ASP A 79 7.40 2.88 9.76
C ASP A 79 8.41 2.74 10.89
N ASN A 80 9.42 1.91 10.71
CA ASN A 80 10.40 1.68 11.75
C ASN A 80 11.51 2.71 11.70
N ASN A 81 11.53 3.57 12.71
CA ASN A 81 12.53 4.64 12.77
C ASN A 81 13.85 4.21 13.37
N GLU A 82 13.93 3.00 13.91
CA GLU A 82 15.14 2.54 14.58
C GLU A 82 16.17 1.97 13.63
N ILE A 83 15.75 1.60 12.45
CA ILE A 83 16.64 0.99 11.49
C ILE A 83 17.28 2.08 10.66
N GLY A 84 18.56 2.22 10.79
CA GLY A 84 19.28 3.29 10.14
C GLY A 84 19.40 3.17 8.64
N SER A 85 19.05 2.02 8.07
CA SER A 85 19.14 1.89 6.64
C SER A 85 17.96 1.16 6.14
N SER A 86 16.95 1.84 5.74
CA SER A 86 15.86 1.16 5.13
C SER A 86 15.91 1.41 3.63
N SER A 87 15.43 0.44 2.88
CA SER A 87 15.29 0.60 1.45
C SER A 87 14.00 1.37 1.20
N ASP A 88 14.07 2.68 1.32
CA ASP A 88 12.91 3.53 1.06
C ASP A 88 13.36 4.76 0.29
N SER A 89 12.47 5.76 0.19
CA SER A 89 12.77 6.93 -0.64
C SER A 89 13.93 7.76 -0.13
N HIS A 90 14.35 7.57 1.13
CA HIS A 90 15.57 8.23 1.61
C HIS A 90 16.79 7.73 0.86
N SER A 91 16.79 6.48 0.43
CA SER A 91 17.93 5.93 -0.30
C SER A 91 17.70 5.88 -1.80
N PHE A 92 16.49 5.66 -2.30
CA PHE A 92 16.30 5.53 -3.74
C PHE A 92 15.42 6.62 -4.36
N GLY A 93 14.98 7.60 -3.56
CA GLY A 93 14.25 8.75 -4.11
C GLY A 93 12.78 8.49 -4.34
N LEU A 94 12.16 9.38 -5.10
CA LEU A 94 10.75 9.29 -5.40
C LEU A 94 10.44 8.09 -6.29
N VAL A 95 9.28 7.52 -6.07
CA VAL A 95 8.85 6.31 -6.78
C VAL A 95 7.66 6.64 -7.67
N SER A 96 7.69 6.13 -8.89
CA SER A 96 6.60 6.32 -9.83
C SER A 96 5.41 5.45 -9.45
N LYS A 97 4.22 5.93 -9.72
CA LYS A 97 3.01 5.17 -9.46
C LYS A 97 3.03 3.80 -10.15
N LYS A 98 3.66 3.70 -11.30
CA LYS A 98 3.72 2.43 -12.01
C LYS A 98 4.46 1.34 -11.23
N ASN A 99 5.26 1.71 -10.25
CA ASN A 99 5.93 0.75 -9.39
C ASN A 99 5.09 0.34 -8.19
N ILE A 100 3.99 1.04 -7.94
CA ILE A 100 3.12 0.71 -6.82
C ILE A 100 2.11 -0.33 -7.29
N LEU A 101 2.20 -1.51 -6.70
CA LEU A 101 1.44 -2.67 -7.15
C LEU A 101 0.09 -2.80 -6.47
N ALA A 102 0.01 -2.44 -5.20
CA ALA A 102 -1.19 -2.68 -4.43
C ALA A 102 -1.18 -1.82 -3.17
N VAL A 103 -2.35 -1.69 -2.55
CA VAL A 103 -2.53 -0.95 -1.31
C VAL A 103 -3.17 -1.88 -0.30
N THR A 104 -2.93 -1.65 0.99
CA THR A 104 -3.47 -2.55 2.01
C THR A 104 -5.00 -2.57 1.98
N GLU A 105 -5.55 -3.77 2.13
CA GLU A 105 -6.98 -3.90 2.25
C GLU A 105 -7.50 -3.21 3.51
N ASN A 106 -6.66 -3.09 4.51
CA ASN A 106 -7.04 -2.46 5.77
C ASN A 106 -7.59 -1.04 5.61
N LYS A 107 -7.11 -0.32 4.60
CA LYS A 107 -7.64 1.00 4.32
C LYS A 107 -9.16 0.96 4.14
N PHE A 108 -9.63 0.03 3.33
CA PHE A 108 -11.05 -0.09 3.06
C PHE A 108 -11.78 -0.77 4.20
N LYS A 109 -11.15 -1.78 4.79
CA LYS A 109 -11.76 -2.48 5.91
C LYS A 109 -11.94 -1.57 7.10
N THR A 110 -10.99 -0.70 7.35
CA THR A 110 -11.12 0.23 8.47
C THR A 110 -12.34 1.11 8.29
N ILE A 111 -12.54 1.62 7.09
CA ILE A 111 -13.71 2.44 6.81
C ILE A 111 -14.99 1.63 6.97
N LEU A 112 -15.02 0.44 6.40
CA LEU A 112 -16.19 -0.42 6.48
C LEU A 112 -16.45 -0.87 7.91
N LYS A 113 -15.39 -1.21 8.62
CA LYS A 113 -15.51 -1.64 10.00
C LYS A 113 -16.07 -0.54 10.88
N ASN A 114 -15.62 0.68 10.67
CA ASN A 114 -16.16 1.78 11.45
C ASN A 114 -17.63 1.98 11.17
N LYS A 115 -18.03 1.86 9.93
CA LYS A 115 -19.44 1.92 9.58
C LYS A 115 -20.22 0.79 10.18
N SER A 116 -19.65 -0.41 10.15
CA SER A 116 -20.32 -1.57 10.73
C SER A 116 -20.45 -1.43 12.23
N ILE A 117 -19.39 -0.98 12.88
CA ILE A 117 -19.43 -0.76 14.32
C ILE A 117 -20.49 0.27 14.65
N ASN A 118 -20.57 1.33 13.88
CA ASN A 118 -21.58 2.33 14.10
C ASN A 118 -22.98 1.77 13.94
N LYS A 119 -23.17 0.92 12.94
CA LYS A 119 -24.44 0.25 12.77
C LYS A 119 -24.78 -0.60 13.98
N GLU A 120 -23.79 -1.38 14.44
CA GLU A 120 -24.02 -2.23 15.58
C GLU A 120 -24.37 -1.43 16.84
N LEU A 121 -23.72 -0.27 17.00
CA LEU A 121 -24.02 0.55 18.13
C LEU A 121 -25.40 1.21 18.01
N ILE A 122 -25.82 1.46 16.81
CA ILE A 122 -27.13 2.04 16.57
C ILE A 122 -28.22 0.99 16.69
N CYS A 123 -27.92 -0.19 16.27
CA CYS A 123 -28.86 -1.28 16.38
C CYS A 123 -28.85 -1.85 17.78
#